data_c8df84ea5afc15b8a42603352327a827
#
_entry.id   c8df84ea5afc15b8a42603352327a827
#
_cell.length_a   1.000
_cell.length_b   1.000
_cell.length_c   1.000
_cell.angle_alpha   90.00
_cell.angle_beta   90.00
_cell.angle_gamma   90.00
#
_symmetry.space_group_name_H-M   'P 1'
#
loop_
_entity.id
_entity.type
_entity.pdbx_description
1 polymer ?
#
loop_
_entity_poly.entity_id
_entity_poly.type
_entity_poly.pdbx_seq_one_letter_code
_entity_poly.pdbx_strand_id
1 'polypeptide(L)'
;FILSRVAIITDIDVGGRDVVTSYIGVLKRIRQVKGYSPTYYNMIPDSIGLCLKGNSNGVEFMIYDLERCLSEISANSVEYRGTLRAEVHITKQKAIAHLTGSSNTALQLSRMVENASGVFLKVFSRIVPCGDYYKKNQACELVRQKVKDKRLSRLMLKLIDLIPEKKSLLLAQKALNSRKVYDVMEGFAKIGVSPVTISKRCSTINLPNYTI
;
A
#
# COMPACT_ATOMS: atom_id res chain seq x y z
N PHE A 1 7.58 32.16 8.12
CA PHE A 1 7.29 31.00 7.25
C PHE A 1 6.61 29.91 8.07
N ILE A 2 5.64 29.22 7.46
CA ILE A 2 4.92 28.09 8.06
C ILE A 2 5.07 26.89 7.11
N LEU A 3 5.45 25.74 7.65
CA LEU A 3 5.47 24.50 6.89
C LEU A 3 4.04 23.92 6.84
N SER A 4 3.34 24.17 5.74
CA SER A 4 1.93 23.81 5.59
C SER A 4 1.70 22.42 4.96
N ARG A 5 2.68 21.94 4.17
CA ARG A 5 2.61 20.65 3.47
C ARG A 5 4.01 20.06 3.30
N VAL A 6 4.09 18.73 3.41
CA VAL A 6 5.29 17.95 3.12
C VAL A 6 4.89 16.78 2.23
N ALA A 7 5.66 16.50 1.20
CA ALA A 7 5.56 15.29 0.40
C ALA A 7 6.86 14.48 0.55
N ILE A 8 6.72 13.20 0.85
CA ILE A 8 7.82 12.22 0.87
C ILE A 8 7.56 11.27 -0.29
N ILE A 9 8.50 11.22 -1.21
CA ILE A 9 8.36 10.52 -2.49
C ILE A 9 9.44 9.46 -2.60
N THR A 10 9.10 8.29 -3.09
CA THR A 10 10.06 7.25 -3.45
C THR A 10 9.66 6.59 -4.76
N ASP A 11 10.65 6.33 -5.60
CA ASP A 11 10.51 5.61 -6.85
C ASP A 11 11.05 4.20 -6.69
N ILE A 12 10.30 3.21 -7.15
CA ILE A 12 10.59 1.79 -7.04
C ILE A 12 10.67 1.23 -8.46
N ASP A 13 11.87 0.89 -8.91
CA ASP A 13 12.04 0.15 -10.16
C ASP A 13 11.62 -1.30 -9.95
N VAL A 14 10.61 -1.73 -10.70
CA VAL A 14 10.09 -3.10 -10.66
C VAL A 14 10.39 -3.87 -11.95
N GLY A 15 11.17 -3.29 -12.86
CA GLY A 15 11.76 -3.96 -14.02
C GLY A 15 10.97 -3.90 -15.32
N GLY A 16 9.69 -3.48 -15.34
CA GLY A 16 8.96 -3.37 -16.60
C GLY A 16 7.47 -3.05 -16.46
N ARG A 17 6.86 -2.61 -17.59
CA ARG A 17 5.44 -2.19 -17.65
C ARG A 17 4.45 -3.26 -17.16
N ASP A 18 4.66 -4.51 -17.58
CA ASP A 18 3.76 -5.61 -17.22
C ASP A 18 3.83 -5.90 -15.72
N VAL A 19 5.02 -5.73 -15.13
CA VAL A 19 5.23 -5.89 -13.70
C VAL A 19 4.55 -4.75 -12.95
N VAL A 20 4.73 -3.49 -13.39
CA VAL A 20 4.00 -2.33 -12.85
C VAL A 20 2.49 -2.56 -12.89
N THR A 21 1.96 -2.97 -14.06
CA THR A 21 0.54 -3.27 -14.24
C THR A 21 0.06 -4.34 -13.26
N SER A 22 0.90 -5.36 -13.01
CA SER A 22 0.61 -6.43 -12.07
C SER A 22 0.54 -5.92 -10.63
N TYR A 23 1.49 -5.07 -10.21
CA TYR A 23 1.47 -4.41 -8.89
C TYR A 23 0.23 -3.52 -8.72
N ILE A 24 -0.06 -2.64 -9.68
CA ILE A 24 -1.26 -1.81 -9.64
C ILE A 24 -2.52 -2.67 -9.49
N GLY A 25 -2.61 -3.76 -10.24
CA GLY A 25 -3.72 -4.71 -10.14
C GLY A 25 -3.89 -5.34 -8.75
N VAL A 26 -2.80 -5.58 -8.04
CA VAL A 26 -2.81 -6.08 -6.65
C VAL A 26 -3.16 -4.95 -5.67
N LEU A 27 -2.48 -3.82 -5.76
CA LEU A 27 -2.64 -2.68 -4.85
C LEU A 27 -4.07 -2.13 -4.87
N LYS A 28 -4.69 -2.06 -6.04
CA LYS A 28 -6.11 -1.66 -6.19
C LYS A 28 -7.10 -2.55 -5.43
N ARG A 29 -6.76 -3.80 -5.14
CA ARG A 29 -7.60 -4.69 -4.32
C ARG A 29 -7.56 -4.35 -2.83
N ILE A 30 -6.55 -3.59 -2.38
CA ILE A 30 -6.53 -3.02 -1.04
C ILE A 30 -7.68 -2.04 -0.89
N ARG A 31 -7.85 -1.13 -1.85
CA ARG A 31 -8.88 -0.10 -2.01
C ARG A 31 -9.13 0.77 -0.77
N GLN A 32 -9.25 0.17 0.40
CA GLN A 32 -9.49 0.86 1.66
C GLN A 32 -8.88 0.10 2.82
N VAL A 33 -8.32 0.83 3.78
CA VAL A 33 -7.81 0.29 5.05
C VAL A 33 -8.35 1.11 6.23
N LYS A 34 -8.19 0.60 7.45
CA LYS A 34 -8.67 1.31 8.64
C LYS A 34 -8.01 2.69 8.76
N GLY A 35 -8.82 3.73 8.79
CA GLY A 35 -8.39 5.12 8.91
C GLY A 35 -8.05 5.82 7.60
N TYR A 36 -8.15 5.14 6.44
CA TYR A 36 -7.92 5.68 5.12
C TYR A 36 -9.05 5.30 4.17
N SER A 37 -9.52 6.26 3.40
CA SER A 37 -10.57 6.09 2.40
C SER A 37 -10.04 6.43 0.99
N PRO A 38 -10.60 5.83 -0.06
CA PRO A 38 -10.25 6.17 -1.43
C PRO A 38 -10.41 7.67 -1.69
N THR A 39 -9.47 8.23 -2.43
CA THR A 39 -9.54 9.60 -2.95
C THR A 39 -9.11 9.61 -4.40
N TYR A 40 -9.42 10.67 -5.12
CA TYR A 40 -9.17 10.78 -6.55
C TYR A 40 -8.34 12.01 -6.85
N TYR A 41 -7.38 11.84 -7.73
CA TYR A 41 -6.56 12.92 -8.28
C TYR A 41 -6.66 12.87 -9.80
N ASN A 42 -6.88 14.00 -10.44
CA ASN A 42 -7.05 14.08 -11.90
C ASN A 42 -5.86 13.49 -12.66
N MET A 43 -4.65 13.68 -12.12
CA MET A 43 -3.41 13.18 -12.72
C MET A 43 -3.14 11.71 -12.45
N ILE A 44 -3.86 11.08 -11.52
CA ILE A 44 -3.67 9.66 -11.14
C ILE A 44 -5.04 9.00 -11.21
N PRO A 45 -5.53 8.67 -12.41
CA PRO A 45 -6.79 7.95 -12.54
C PRO A 45 -6.69 6.55 -11.90
N ASP A 46 -7.82 6.02 -11.47
CA ASP A 46 -7.94 4.69 -10.84
C ASP A 46 -7.30 3.56 -11.68
N SER A 47 -7.17 3.76 -13.00
CA SER A 47 -6.56 2.76 -13.88
C SER A 47 -5.06 2.57 -13.64
N ILE A 48 -4.36 3.59 -13.15
CA ILE A 48 -2.90 3.60 -13.03
C ILE A 48 -2.38 3.63 -11.59
N GLY A 49 -3.25 3.71 -10.56
CA GLY A 49 -2.77 3.79 -9.18
C GLY A 49 -3.80 3.52 -8.11
N LEU A 50 -3.35 3.64 -6.87
CA LEU A 50 -4.15 3.63 -5.64
C LEU A 50 -3.89 4.93 -4.89
N CYS A 51 -4.94 5.71 -4.64
CA CYS A 51 -4.88 6.94 -3.87
C CYS A 51 -5.80 6.83 -2.64
N LEU A 52 -5.25 7.09 -1.47
CA LEU A 52 -5.96 7.01 -0.20
C LEU A 52 -5.73 8.28 0.61
N LYS A 53 -6.79 8.76 1.24
CA LYS A 53 -6.76 9.90 2.17
C LYS A 53 -7.10 9.45 3.57
N GLY A 54 -6.29 9.87 4.52
CA GLY A 54 -6.55 9.65 5.94
C GLY A 54 -7.77 10.44 6.41
N ASN A 55 -8.69 9.77 7.12
CA ASN A 55 -9.99 10.33 7.47
C ASN A 55 -9.91 11.58 8.35
N SER A 56 -8.87 11.70 9.20
CA SER A 56 -8.71 12.84 10.12
C SER A 56 -7.28 13.32 10.31
N ASN A 57 -6.30 12.51 9.93
CA ASN A 57 -4.88 12.73 10.29
C ASN A 57 -4.13 13.70 9.34
N GLY A 58 -4.75 14.13 8.23
CA GLY A 58 -4.10 14.99 7.24
C GLY A 58 -2.96 14.31 6.49
N VAL A 59 -3.02 12.99 6.36
CA VAL A 59 -2.05 12.19 5.58
C VAL A 59 -2.75 11.63 4.35
N GLU A 60 -2.11 11.77 3.20
CA GLU A 60 -2.56 11.18 1.95
C GLU A 60 -1.46 10.22 1.47
N PHE A 61 -1.86 9.12 0.87
CA PHE A 61 -0.97 8.11 0.31
C PHE A 61 -1.35 7.84 -1.13
N MET A 62 -0.36 7.81 -2.00
CA MET A 62 -0.52 7.47 -3.41
C MET A 62 0.54 6.48 -3.82
N ILE A 63 0.18 5.52 -4.66
CA ILE A 63 1.13 4.64 -5.36
C ILE A 63 0.61 4.39 -6.77
N TYR A 64 1.43 4.64 -7.78
CA TYR A 64 0.99 4.65 -9.16
C TYR A 64 2.11 4.38 -10.16
N ASP A 65 1.71 4.07 -11.39
CA ASP A 65 2.56 3.91 -12.56
C ASP A 65 3.08 5.29 -13.01
N LEU A 66 4.36 5.55 -12.74
CA LEU A 66 4.95 6.85 -13.01
C LEU A 66 5.03 7.14 -14.51
N GLU A 67 5.40 6.16 -15.33
CA GLU A 67 5.48 6.33 -16.79
C GLU A 67 4.13 6.75 -17.36
N ARG A 68 3.04 6.06 -16.99
CA ARG A 68 1.71 6.40 -17.48
C ARG A 68 1.20 7.74 -16.95
N CYS A 69 1.50 8.07 -15.71
CA CYS A 69 1.14 9.37 -15.14
C CYS A 69 1.83 10.52 -15.90
N LEU A 70 3.10 10.39 -16.23
CA LEU A 70 3.86 11.40 -16.95
C LEU A 70 3.55 11.45 -18.44
N SER A 71 3.12 10.34 -19.06
CA SER A 71 2.80 10.30 -20.49
C SER A 71 1.62 11.22 -20.87
N GLU A 72 0.78 11.59 -19.90
CA GLU A 72 -0.30 12.55 -20.09
C GLU A 72 0.19 14.02 -20.09
N ILE A 73 1.42 14.27 -19.57
CA ILE A 73 1.94 15.62 -19.33
C ILE A 73 3.24 15.92 -20.09
N SER A 74 4.03 14.88 -20.43
CA SER A 74 5.39 15.03 -20.98
C SER A 74 5.73 13.92 -21.96
N ALA A 75 6.44 14.28 -23.03
CA ALA A 75 6.94 13.33 -24.04
C ALA A 75 8.05 12.40 -23.52
N ASN A 76 8.74 12.75 -22.43
CA ASN A 76 9.92 12.02 -21.92
C ASN A 76 9.59 11.00 -20.81
N SER A 77 8.38 10.44 -20.81
CA SER A 77 7.96 9.46 -19.80
C SER A 77 8.67 8.10 -19.88
N VAL A 78 9.39 7.82 -20.99
CA VAL A 78 10.03 6.51 -21.26
C VAL A 78 11.15 6.21 -20.26
N GLU A 79 11.80 7.22 -19.69
CA GLU A 79 12.85 7.05 -18.66
C GLU A 79 12.32 6.37 -17.39
N TYR A 80 11.01 6.49 -17.10
CA TYR A 80 10.37 5.95 -15.93
C TYR A 80 9.67 4.61 -16.19
N ARG A 81 10.03 3.96 -17.29
CA ARG A 81 9.48 2.66 -17.65
C ARG A 81 9.80 1.62 -16.58
N GLY A 82 8.78 0.98 -16.05
CA GLY A 82 8.95 -0.02 -15.00
C GLY A 82 9.00 0.57 -13.58
N THR A 83 8.67 1.86 -13.41
CA THR A 83 8.74 2.56 -12.13
C THR A 83 7.36 2.73 -11.51
N LEU A 84 7.24 2.29 -10.26
CA LEU A 84 6.16 2.67 -9.35
C LEU A 84 6.61 3.86 -8.52
N ARG A 85 5.83 4.94 -8.49
CA ARG A 85 6.03 6.04 -7.55
C ARG A 85 5.08 5.88 -6.37
N ALA A 86 5.63 5.93 -5.17
CA ALA A 86 4.86 5.98 -3.94
C ALA A 86 5.09 7.31 -3.21
N GLU A 87 4.01 7.94 -2.77
CA GLU A 87 4.04 9.25 -2.13
C GLU A 87 3.24 9.25 -0.83
N VAL A 88 3.79 9.91 0.20
CA VAL A 88 3.11 10.24 1.43
C VAL A 88 3.05 11.76 1.55
N HIS A 89 1.86 12.33 1.49
CA HIS A 89 1.63 13.75 1.67
C HIS A 89 1.08 14.02 3.06
N ILE A 90 1.71 14.95 3.78
CA ILE A 90 1.24 15.45 5.07
C ILE A 90 0.71 16.85 4.81
N THR A 91 -0.62 16.99 4.88
CA THR A 91 -1.36 18.19 4.39
C THR A 91 -1.89 19.06 5.52
N LYS A 92 -1.57 18.74 6.78
CA LYS A 92 -2.00 19.52 7.94
C LYS A 92 -0.81 19.90 8.81
N GLN A 93 -0.68 21.17 9.14
CA GLN A 93 0.35 21.68 10.05
C GLN A 93 0.37 20.95 11.40
N LYS A 94 -0.80 20.64 11.98
CA LYS A 94 -0.88 19.83 13.21
C LYS A 94 -0.26 18.44 13.09
N ALA A 95 -0.39 17.81 11.92
CA ALA A 95 0.22 16.51 11.66
C ALA A 95 1.75 16.64 11.56
N ILE A 96 2.25 17.67 10.88
CA ILE A 96 3.68 17.99 10.79
C ILE A 96 4.24 18.24 12.19
N ALA A 97 3.61 19.11 12.99
CA ALA A 97 4.02 19.40 14.35
C ALA A 97 4.04 18.15 15.25
N HIS A 98 3.03 17.28 15.13
CA HIS A 98 2.97 16.01 15.86
C HIS A 98 4.09 15.04 15.45
N LEU A 99 4.37 14.90 14.17
CA LEU A 99 5.42 14.01 13.67
C LEU A 99 6.83 14.48 14.01
N THR A 100 7.03 15.80 14.05
CA THR A 100 8.33 16.40 14.34
C THR A 100 8.53 16.75 15.80
N GLY A 101 7.46 16.74 16.61
CA GLY A 101 7.50 17.16 18.01
C GLY A 101 7.89 18.63 18.20
N SER A 102 7.62 19.51 17.21
CA SER A 102 8.00 20.92 17.24
C SER A 102 6.97 21.81 16.55
N SER A 103 6.82 23.03 17.05
CA SER A 103 6.09 24.12 16.38
C SER A 103 7.02 25.06 15.59
N ASN A 104 8.33 24.97 15.78
CA ASN A 104 9.32 25.76 15.05
C ASN A 104 9.55 25.22 13.65
N THR A 105 9.34 26.05 12.62
CA THR A 105 9.40 25.62 11.21
C THR A 105 10.77 25.08 10.77
N ALA A 106 11.86 25.67 11.23
CA ALA A 106 13.21 25.21 10.89
C ALA A 106 13.47 23.80 11.47
N LEU A 107 13.10 23.60 12.76
CA LEU A 107 13.18 22.30 13.40
C LEU A 107 12.21 21.28 12.79
N GLN A 108 11.03 21.69 12.35
CA GLN A 108 10.10 20.82 11.62
C GLN A 108 10.72 20.29 10.34
N LEU A 109 11.36 21.17 9.54
CA LEU A 109 11.99 20.79 8.28
C LEU A 109 13.16 19.82 8.52
N SER A 110 14.10 20.16 9.42
CA SER A 110 15.24 19.30 9.76
C SER A 110 14.79 17.91 10.20
N ARG A 111 13.90 17.84 11.20
CA ARG A 111 13.40 16.57 11.72
C ARG A 111 12.58 15.78 10.72
N MET A 112 11.86 16.45 9.81
CA MET A 112 11.12 15.79 8.75
C MET A 112 12.06 15.13 7.73
N VAL A 113 13.15 15.81 7.36
CA VAL A 113 14.19 15.24 6.48
C VAL A 113 14.88 14.05 7.15
N GLU A 114 15.30 14.21 8.41
CA GLU A 114 15.97 13.16 9.19
C GLU A 114 15.11 11.89 9.35
N ASN A 115 13.79 12.05 9.49
CA ASN A 115 12.85 10.95 9.75
C ASN A 115 11.99 10.58 8.54
N ALA A 116 12.29 11.09 7.33
CA ALA A 116 11.46 10.92 6.15
C ALA A 116 11.15 9.46 5.85
N SER A 117 12.16 8.59 5.84
CA SER A 117 12.00 7.15 5.60
C SER A 117 11.14 6.49 6.68
N GLY A 118 11.33 6.81 7.96
CA GLY A 118 10.53 6.27 9.05
C GLY A 118 9.05 6.69 8.97
N VAL A 119 8.79 7.95 8.61
CA VAL A 119 7.42 8.46 8.37
C VAL A 119 6.78 7.76 7.18
N PHE A 120 7.52 7.63 6.08
CA PHE A 120 7.05 6.94 4.87
C PHE A 120 6.69 5.48 5.18
N LEU A 121 7.61 4.71 5.74
CA LEU A 121 7.42 3.29 6.07
C LEU A 121 6.27 3.07 7.05
N LYS A 122 6.10 3.97 8.03
CA LYS A 122 4.98 3.91 8.99
C LYS A 122 3.62 4.08 8.31
N VAL A 123 3.51 4.92 7.28
CA VAL A 123 2.27 5.09 6.50
C VAL A 123 2.09 3.92 5.54
N PHE A 124 3.14 3.58 4.81
CA PHE A 124 3.15 2.51 3.82
C PHE A 124 2.73 1.17 4.43
N SER A 125 3.34 0.75 5.54
CA SER A 125 3.05 -0.53 6.21
C SER A 125 1.64 -0.62 6.81
N ARG A 126 1.00 0.51 7.06
CA ARG A 126 -0.42 0.54 7.48
C ARG A 126 -1.39 0.32 6.34
N ILE A 127 -0.97 0.62 5.11
CA ILE A 127 -1.81 0.58 3.91
C ILE A 127 -1.52 -0.68 3.11
N VAL A 128 -0.26 -0.98 2.88
CA VAL A 128 0.19 -2.12 2.09
C VAL A 128 0.55 -3.26 3.03
N PRO A 129 -0.20 -4.38 3.00
CA PRO A 129 0.09 -5.53 3.85
C PRO A 129 1.47 -6.12 3.54
N CYS A 130 2.20 -6.52 4.60
CA CYS A 130 3.48 -7.21 4.46
C CYS A 130 3.34 -8.56 3.75
N GLY A 131 4.42 -9.03 3.15
CA GLY A 131 4.53 -10.32 2.49
C GLY A 131 4.31 -10.25 0.98
N ASP A 132 4.93 -11.18 0.28
CA ASP A 132 4.89 -11.26 -1.18
C ASP A 132 3.50 -11.61 -1.70
N TYR A 133 3.23 -11.16 -2.91
CA TYR A 133 1.97 -11.42 -3.58
C TYR A 133 2.07 -12.67 -4.44
N TYR A 134 1.12 -13.58 -4.26
CA TYR A 134 1.02 -14.84 -4.99
C TYR A 134 -0.34 -14.97 -5.68
N LYS A 135 -0.45 -15.89 -6.65
CA LYS A 135 -1.75 -16.38 -7.11
C LYS A 135 -2.51 -17.00 -5.94
N LYS A 136 -3.85 -16.91 -5.96
CA LYS A 136 -4.70 -17.40 -4.88
C LYS A 136 -4.37 -18.84 -4.43
N ASN A 137 -4.26 -19.77 -5.37
CA ASN A 137 -3.99 -21.18 -5.05
C ASN A 137 -2.66 -21.34 -4.32
N GLN A 138 -1.62 -20.66 -4.79
CA GLN A 138 -0.28 -20.69 -4.22
C GLN A 138 -0.25 -20.05 -2.83
N ALA A 139 -0.89 -18.88 -2.65
CA ALA A 139 -1.04 -18.25 -1.34
C ALA A 139 -1.76 -19.18 -0.34
N CYS A 140 -2.85 -19.85 -0.77
CA CYS A 140 -3.58 -20.80 0.07
C CYS A 140 -2.74 -22.01 0.45
N GLU A 141 -1.90 -22.51 -0.48
CA GLU A 141 -1.00 -23.62 -0.23
C GLU A 141 0.08 -23.24 0.81
N LEU A 142 0.72 -22.08 0.64
CA LEU A 142 1.70 -21.56 1.58
C LEU A 142 1.11 -21.38 3.00
N VAL A 143 -0.12 -20.88 3.10
CA VAL A 143 -0.82 -20.79 4.39
C VAL A 143 -1.00 -22.17 5.02
N ARG A 144 -1.46 -23.18 4.26
CA ARG A 144 -1.65 -24.54 4.79
C ARG A 144 -0.35 -25.19 5.23
N GLN A 145 0.74 -24.95 4.51
CA GLN A 145 2.06 -25.53 4.81
C GLN A 145 2.73 -24.87 6.01
N LYS A 146 2.69 -23.53 6.08
CA LYS A 146 3.46 -22.76 7.06
C LYS A 146 2.71 -22.48 8.37
N VAL A 147 1.38 -22.51 8.40
CA VAL A 147 0.57 -22.18 9.58
C VAL A 147 0.07 -23.43 10.28
N LYS A 148 0.67 -23.75 11.42
CA LYS A 148 0.35 -24.96 12.22
C LYS A 148 -1.01 -24.84 12.95
N ASP A 149 -1.37 -23.63 13.40
CA ASP A 149 -2.67 -23.39 14.05
C ASP A 149 -3.80 -23.50 13.02
N LYS A 150 -4.57 -24.58 13.11
CA LYS A 150 -5.70 -24.89 12.21
C LYS A 150 -6.77 -23.80 12.23
N ARG A 151 -7.01 -23.14 13.37
CA ARG A 151 -8.02 -22.08 13.50
C ARG A 151 -7.53 -20.81 12.80
N LEU A 152 -6.28 -20.42 13.04
CA LEU A 152 -5.66 -19.28 12.37
C LEU A 152 -5.60 -19.51 10.85
N SER A 153 -5.12 -20.68 10.42
CA SER A 153 -5.07 -21.07 9.00
C SER A 153 -6.42 -20.92 8.31
N ARG A 154 -7.51 -21.40 8.93
CA ARG A 154 -8.88 -21.26 8.37
C ARG A 154 -9.29 -19.80 8.22
N LEU A 155 -8.97 -18.93 9.20
CA LEU A 155 -9.29 -17.50 9.13
C LEU A 155 -8.47 -16.81 8.03
N MET A 156 -7.19 -17.15 7.88
CA MET A 156 -6.33 -16.62 6.83
C MET A 156 -6.85 -17.03 5.45
N LEU A 157 -7.18 -18.29 5.22
CA LEU A 157 -7.78 -18.77 3.96
C LEU A 157 -9.10 -18.05 3.65
N LYS A 158 -9.97 -17.89 4.66
CA LYS A 158 -11.22 -17.15 4.51
C LYS A 158 -10.97 -15.68 4.13
N LEU A 159 -9.96 -15.03 4.68
CA LEU A 159 -9.63 -13.65 4.31
C LEU A 159 -9.17 -13.55 2.85
N ILE A 160 -8.34 -14.48 2.36
CA ILE A 160 -7.95 -14.57 0.94
C ILE A 160 -9.18 -14.65 0.03
N ASP A 161 -10.21 -15.41 0.41
CA ASP A 161 -11.45 -15.55 -0.37
C ASP A 161 -12.30 -14.27 -0.34
N LEU A 162 -12.38 -13.63 0.82
CA LEU A 162 -13.21 -12.44 1.01
C LEU A 162 -12.70 -11.19 0.31
N ILE A 163 -11.38 -11.01 0.16
CA ILE A 163 -10.81 -9.79 -0.46
C ILE A 163 -11.33 -9.58 -1.89
N PRO A 164 -11.25 -10.53 -2.81
CA PRO A 164 -11.80 -10.34 -4.15
C PRO A 164 -13.34 -10.23 -4.17
N GLU A 165 -14.04 -10.91 -3.26
CA GLU A 165 -15.50 -10.82 -3.12
C GLU A 165 -15.93 -9.42 -2.68
N LYS A 166 -15.33 -8.89 -1.63
CA LYS A 166 -15.67 -7.58 -1.06
C LYS A 166 -14.99 -6.42 -1.79
N LYS A 167 -14.06 -6.70 -2.71
CA LYS A 167 -13.29 -5.71 -3.48
C LYS A 167 -12.61 -4.64 -2.60
N SER A 168 -12.28 -4.99 -1.35
CA SER A 168 -11.63 -4.11 -0.38
C SER A 168 -11.07 -4.93 0.78
N LEU A 169 -9.83 -4.65 1.19
CA LEU A 169 -9.20 -5.29 2.35
C LEU A 169 -9.98 -5.00 3.64
N LEU A 170 -10.37 -3.74 3.86
CA LEU A 170 -11.13 -3.35 5.06
C LEU A 170 -12.49 -4.04 5.12
N LEU A 171 -13.22 -4.10 4.00
CA LEU A 171 -14.52 -4.74 3.96
C LEU A 171 -14.41 -6.26 4.15
N ALA A 172 -13.37 -6.87 3.61
CA ALA A 172 -13.06 -8.28 3.81
C ALA A 172 -12.71 -8.58 5.28
N GLN A 173 -11.91 -7.73 5.93
CA GLN A 173 -11.60 -7.83 7.36
C GLN A 173 -12.86 -7.70 8.23
N LYS A 174 -13.77 -6.78 7.92
CA LYS A 174 -15.06 -6.65 8.59
C LYS A 174 -15.94 -7.88 8.39
N ALA A 175 -16.02 -8.40 7.15
CA ALA A 175 -16.81 -9.58 6.80
C ALA A 175 -16.24 -10.89 7.38
N LEU A 176 -14.95 -10.91 7.73
CA LEU A 176 -14.35 -12.02 8.46
C LEU A 176 -15.02 -12.23 9.83
N ASN A 177 -15.60 -11.15 10.39
CA ASN A 177 -16.33 -11.13 11.66
C ASN A 177 -15.59 -11.84 12.80
N SER A 178 -14.31 -11.54 12.95
CA SER A 178 -13.44 -12.16 13.94
C SER A 178 -12.72 -11.11 14.77
N ARG A 179 -12.70 -11.30 16.09
CA ARG A 179 -11.86 -10.48 17.00
C ARG A 179 -10.37 -10.68 16.75
N LYS A 180 -9.99 -11.74 16.02
CA LYS A 180 -8.60 -12.10 15.69
C LYS A 180 -8.11 -11.54 14.36
N VAL A 181 -8.72 -10.48 13.82
CA VAL A 181 -8.25 -9.86 12.56
C VAL A 181 -6.78 -9.45 12.66
N TYR A 182 -6.35 -8.93 13.80
CA TYR A 182 -4.95 -8.57 14.04
C TYR A 182 -4.04 -9.81 13.94
N ASP A 183 -4.37 -10.90 14.65
CA ASP A 183 -3.60 -12.16 14.61
C ASP A 183 -3.52 -12.73 13.19
N VAL A 184 -4.61 -12.60 12.41
CA VAL A 184 -4.66 -13.03 11.00
C VAL A 184 -3.68 -12.24 10.15
N MET A 185 -3.66 -10.90 10.28
CA MET A 185 -2.73 -10.05 9.54
C MET A 185 -1.29 -10.30 9.95
N GLU A 186 -1.02 -10.46 11.24
CA GLU A 186 0.31 -10.82 11.77
C GLU A 186 0.73 -12.21 11.28
N GLY A 187 -0.19 -13.17 11.20
CA GLY A 187 0.06 -14.49 10.63
C GLY A 187 0.54 -14.44 9.20
N PHE A 188 -0.06 -13.60 8.37
CA PHE A 188 0.39 -13.35 7.00
C PHE A 188 1.80 -12.75 6.96
N ALA A 189 2.06 -11.73 7.77
CA ALA A 189 3.38 -11.11 7.87
C ALA A 189 4.46 -12.13 8.29
N LYS A 190 4.18 -12.98 9.29
CA LYS A 190 5.11 -14.01 9.79
C LYS A 190 5.50 -15.04 8.74
N ILE A 191 4.59 -15.41 7.85
CA ILE A 191 4.89 -16.39 6.78
C ILE A 191 5.40 -15.74 5.49
N GLY A 192 5.50 -14.40 5.43
CA GLY A 192 5.95 -13.66 4.26
C GLY A 192 4.98 -13.71 3.07
N VAL A 193 3.68 -13.83 3.32
CA VAL A 193 2.64 -13.91 2.28
C VAL A 193 1.63 -12.80 2.47
N SER A 194 1.33 -12.04 1.43
CA SER A 194 0.26 -11.04 1.47
C SER A 194 -1.12 -11.70 1.39
N PRO A 195 -2.13 -11.24 2.16
CA PRO A 195 -3.52 -11.69 1.98
C PRO A 195 -4.13 -11.25 0.65
N VAL A 196 -3.54 -10.21 0.01
CA VAL A 196 -4.01 -9.70 -1.28
C VAL A 196 -3.33 -10.48 -2.41
N THR A 197 -4.11 -11.16 -3.23
CA THR A 197 -3.58 -12.09 -4.24
C THR A 197 -3.55 -11.51 -5.64
N ILE A 198 -2.67 -12.01 -6.49
CA ILE A 198 -2.58 -11.67 -7.91
C ILE A 198 -3.82 -12.17 -8.66
N SER A 199 -4.30 -11.41 -9.64
CA SER A 199 -5.43 -11.82 -10.49
C SER A 199 -5.12 -13.10 -11.26
N LYS A 200 -6.14 -13.95 -11.44
CA LYS A 200 -6.02 -15.14 -12.32
C LYS A 200 -5.63 -14.77 -13.75
N ARG A 201 -6.08 -13.59 -14.23
CA ARG A 201 -5.82 -13.11 -15.61
C ARG A 201 -4.42 -12.54 -15.80
N CYS A 202 -3.69 -12.24 -14.73
CA CYS A 202 -2.32 -11.76 -14.80
C CYS A 202 -1.38 -12.92 -15.17
N SER A 203 -0.40 -12.71 -16.02
CA SER A 203 0.63 -13.72 -16.36
C SER A 203 1.61 -13.96 -15.23
N THR A 204 1.86 -12.93 -14.39
CA THR A 204 2.78 -12.97 -13.27
C THR A 204 2.34 -14.00 -12.22
N ILE A 205 3.28 -14.79 -11.74
CA ILE A 205 3.04 -15.86 -10.76
C ILE A 205 3.17 -15.33 -9.34
N ASN A 206 4.23 -14.57 -9.07
CA ASN A 206 4.50 -13.91 -7.80
C ASN A 206 5.11 -12.53 -8.02
N LEU A 207 4.95 -11.65 -7.05
CA LEU A 207 5.55 -10.31 -7.01
C LEU A 207 6.14 -10.11 -5.61
N PRO A 208 7.42 -9.72 -5.49
CA PRO A 208 8.01 -9.39 -4.21
C PRO A 208 7.31 -8.16 -3.60
N ASN A 209 7.31 -8.10 -2.28
CA ASN A 209 6.83 -6.91 -1.57
C ASN A 209 8.03 -6.06 -1.17
N TYR A 210 8.10 -4.84 -1.65
CA TYR A 210 9.20 -3.90 -1.36
C TYR A 210 9.05 -3.18 -0.01
N THR A 211 8.24 -3.71 0.90
CA THR A 211 8.02 -3.17 2.26
C THR A 211 9.11 -3.58 3.26
N ILE A 212 10.29 -3.88 2.82
CA ILE A 212 11.38 -4.30 3.73
C ILE A 212 12.14 -3.09 4.25
#